data_c00831604cc23404e28db378ae87fb5e
#
_entry.id   c00831604cc23404e28db378ae87fb5e
#
_cell.length_a   1.000
_cell.length_b   1.000
_cell.length_c   1.000
_cell.angle_alpha   90.00
_cell.angle_beta   90.00
_cell.angle_gamma   90.00
#
_symmetry.space_group_name_H-M   'P 1'
#
loop_
_entity.id
_entity.type
_entity.pdbx_description
1 polymer ?
#
loop_
_entity_poly.entity_id
_entity_poly.type
_entity_poly.pdbx_seq_one_letter_code
_entity_poly.pdbx_strand_id
1 'polypeptide(L)'
;MKVKLSKYLKPYALFAVLTPLSLVGEVLGDLLQPKLMSKIVDDGVLGQDMDLIIRTGLLMLLVLIGGGACGIAASAFGGIASQSFSRDLRVDVFKRVMGLSFEQTDKFTTGSLVTRLTADITAIQQMVDFMLRMLVRDSLLFFGGIIMMLTLNVRFGIIILCALPVEIIMMIVILKKANPYYSIVAKRLDSVNSVVQENVTGARVVKAYVREDTEEKRFDDANISLMESNLRVQTLMAILQPLLMIILNLSVIAVIVIGGWQVQAQAMKVGEVMAAITYLTQVLHGVMMMSMMFQTLAKASASANRLREVLETDPVIKSGSVSLSDKTGGTVSFKNVSFSYPETKGRPVISDLTLDIKSGESVAILGATGSGKSSLVNLIPRFYDCTAGEVLVDGVNVKDCKLDELRKKVGIVLQKSELFSGTVEDNIKWGDKNATHEEVISAAQAAQADEFIQKIPAGYEGIIAEKGASLSGGQKQRLSISRAVLKKPEILILDDSTSALDLGTEAKLRAEIDRKMNGTTLIIIAQRIQSVKSCDRIAVLDHGKLCACDTHENLLKTCEVYQDIYASQVKTSGGEV
;
A
#
# COMPACT_ATOMS: atom_id res chain seq x y z
N MET A 1 16.81 10.18 12.19
CA MET A 1 16.85 9.08 13.20
C MET A 1 16.08 7.90 12.63
N LYS A 2 16.71 6.76 12.34
CA LYS A 2 16.03 5.62 11.69
C LYS A 2 14.85 5.13 12.55
N VAL A 3 13.66 5.07 11.96
CA VAL A 3 12.46 4.60 12.64
C VAL A 3 12.63 3.13 13.04
N LYS A 4 12.65 2.86 14.35
CA LYS A 4 12.73 1.50 14.89
C LYS A 4 11.33 0.90 14.91
N LEU A 5 11.05 -0.08 14.04
CA LEU A 5 9.75 -0.76 14.00
C LEU A 5 9.41 -1.48 15.32
N SER A 6 10.44 -1.85 16.10
CA SER A 6 10.25 -2.44 17.45
C SER A 6 9.47 -1.55 18.43
N LYS A 7 9.36 -0.22 18.16
CA LYS A 7 8.54 0.67 19.00
C LYS A 7 7.06 0.25 19.05
N TYR A 8 6.54 -0.33 17.97
CA TYR A 8 5.14 -0.78 17.88
C TYR A 8 4.87 -2.09 18.65
N LEU A 9 5.94 -2.85 19.01
CA LEU A 9 5.78 -4.03 19.84
C LEU A 9 5.82 -3.71 21.34
N LYS A 10 6.42 -2.59 21.75
CA LYS A 10 6.56 -2.19 23.15
C LYS A 10 5.23 -2.14 23.93
N PRO A 11 4.13 -1.59 23.41
CA PRO A 11 2.85 -1.59 24.13
C PRO A 11 2.33 -3.00 24.45
N TYR A 12 2.75 -3.99 23.68
CA TYR A 12 2.33 -5.39 23.78
C TYR A 12 3.43 -6.29 24.36
N ALA A 13 4.42 -5.69 25.06
CA ALA A 13 5.55 -6.41 25.65
C ALA A 13 5.12 -7.53 26.60
N LEU A 14 4.02 -7.34 27.34
CA LEU A 14 3.47 -8.39 28.21
C LEU A 14 3.13 -9.65 27.41
N PHE A 15 2.36 -9.52 26.34
CA PHE A 15 2.00 -10.66 25.49
C PHE A 15 3.20 -11.23 24.75
N ALA A 16 4.13 -10.37 24.31
CA ALA A 16 5.37 -10.78 23.66
C ALA A 16 6.30 -11.58 24.59
N VAL A 17 6.25 -11.37 25.91
CA VAL A 17 6.99 -12.14 26.92
C VAL A 17 6.20 -13.38 27.36
N LEU A 18 4.88 -13.28 27.51
CA LEU A 18 4.05 -14.43 27.89
C LEU A 18 4.05 -15.53 26.81
N THR A 19 4.22 -15.17 25.53
CA THR A 19 4.32 -16.14 24.44
C THR A 19 5.49 -17.12 24.64
N PRO A 20 6.76 -16.70 24.71
CA PRO A 20 7.87 -17.62 24.93
C PRO A 20 7.79 -18.32 26.29
N LEU A 21 7.25 -17.68 27.34
CA LEU A 21 7.06 -18.32 28.64
C LEU A 21 6.08 -19.49 28.56
N SER A 22 4.96 -19.31 27.86
CA SER A 22 4.00 -20.40 27.62
C SER A 22 4.62 -21.50 26.74
N LEU A 23 5.44 -21.15 25.73
CA LEU A 23 6.13 -22.14 24.91
C LEU A 23 7.12 -23.00 25.68
N VAL A 24 7.75 -22.46 26.73
CA VAL A 24 8.58 -23.29 27.64
C VAL A 24 7.76 -24.40 28.27
N GLY A 25 6.52 -24.13 28.72
CA GLY A 25 5.62 -25.15 29.26
C GLY A 25 5.24 -26.21 28.24
N GLU A 26 4.91 -25.80 27.01
CA GLU A 26 4.62 -26.72 25.89
C GLU A 26 5.82 -27.62 25.58
N VAL A 27 7.00 -27.01 25.37
CA VAL A 27 8.23 -27.74 25.00
C VAL A 27 8.71 -28.68 26.11
N LEU A 28 8.57 -28.29 27.38
CA LEU A 28 8.84 -29.21 28.49
C LEU A 28 7.92 -30.42 28.46
N GLY A 29 6.65 -30.22 28.13
CA GLY A 29 5.73 -31.32 27.88
C GLY A 29 6.18 -32.24 26.75
N ASP A 30 6.54 -31.68 25.59
CA ASP A 30 7.04 -32.42 24.43
C ASP A 30 8.33 -33.21 24.74
N LEU A 31 9.26 -32.65 25.51
CA LEU A 31 10.52 -33.29 25.89
C LEU A 31 10.34 -34.37 27.00
N LEU A 32 9.32 -34.26 27.81
CA LEU A 32 9.02 -35.26 28.83
C LEU A 32 8.36 -36.51 28.27
N GLN A 33 7.60 -36.39 27.18
CA GLN A 33 6.84 -37.52 26.59
C GLN A 33 7.75 -38.73 26.25
N PRO A 34 8.88 -38.61 25.53
CA PRO A 34 9.74 -39.75 25.21
C PRO A 34 10.32 -40.41 26.47
N LYS A 35 10.65 -39.59 27.50
CA LYS A 35 11.16 -40.12 28.77
C LYS A 35 10.13 -40.92 29.57
N LEU A 36 8.87 -40.44 29.58
CA LEU A 36 7.77 -41.17 30.24
C LEU A 36 7.43 -42.44 29.45
N MET A 37 7.50 -42.39 28.12
CA MET A 37 7.32 -43.58 27.27
C MET A 37 8.40 -44.62 27.52
N SER A 38 9.69 -44.20 27.65
CA SER A 38 10.78 -45.08 28.04
C SER A 38 10.46 -45.80 29.34
N LYS A 39 9.96 -45.08 30.36
CA LYS A 39 9.60 -45.67 31.64
C LYS A 39 8.46 -46.69 31.55
N ILE A 40 7.45 -46.44 30.70
CA ILE A 40 6.38 -47.40 30.44
C ILE A 40 6.96 -48.68 29.82
N VAL A 41 7.86 -48.57 28.85
CA VAL A 41 8.45 -49.73 28.18
C VAL A 41 9.34 -50.51 29.13
N ASP A 42 10.27 -49.84 29.81
CA ASP A 42 11.32 -50.48 30.58
C ASP A 42 10.82 -51.04 31.92
N ASP A 43 10.05 -50.29 32.66
CA ASP A 43 9.65 -50.69 34.00
C ASP A 43 8.21 -51.26 34.04
N GLY A 44 7.36 -50.82 33.09
CA GLY A 44 5.98 -51.28 33.01
C GLY A 44 5.84 -52.55 32.18
N VAL A 45 6.17 -52.48 30.86
CA VAL A 45 5.94 -53.62 29.94
C VAL A 45 6.93 -54.75 30.24
N LEU A 46 8.23 -54.45 30.29
CA LEU A 46 9.25 -55.48 30.56
C LEU A 46 9.21 -55.94 32.03
N GLY A 47 8.81 -55.08 32.98
CA GLY A 47 8.59 -55.40 34.36
C GLY A 47 7.24 -56.05 34.65
N GLN A 48 6.34 -56.20 33.64
CA GLN A 48 4.96 -56.74 33.79
C GLN A 48 4.12 -56.02 34.87
N ASP A 49 4.38 -54.72 35.10
CA ASP A 49 3.67 -53.90 36.08
C ASP A 49 2.60 -53.04 35.41
N MET A 50 1.37 -53.57 35.38
CA MET A 50 0.22 -52.86 34.76
C MET A 50 -0.17 -51.58 35.54
N ASP A 51 0.03 -51.55 36.83
CA ASP A 51 -0.29 -50.40 37.68
C ASP A 51 0.61 -49.20 37.35
N LEU A 52 1.91 -49.47 37.12
CA LEU A 52 2.87 -48.48 36.66
C LEU A 52 2.56 -47.96 35.27
N ILE A 53 2.15 -48.86 34.34
CA ILE A 53 1.74 -48.47 32.97
C ILE A 53 0.57 -47.48 33.04
N ILE A 54 -0.49 -47.81 33.80
CA ILE A 54 -1.67 -46.97 33.93
C ILE A 54 -1.33 -45.61 34.57
N ARG A 55 -0.56 -45.60 35.68
CA ARG A 55 -0.19 -44.35 36.36
C ARG A 55 0.69 -43.47 35.47
N THR A 56 1.67 -44.02 34.78
CA THR A 56 2.56 -43.28 33.90
C THR A 56 1.82 -42.82 32.65
N GLY A 57 0.91 -43.62 32.12
CA GLY A 57 0.03 -43.23 31.01
C GLY A 57 -0.91 -42.07 31.34
N LEU A 58 -1.50 -42.08 32.56
CA LEU A 58 -2.30 -40.94 33.05
C LEU A 58 -1.42 -39.69 33.25
N LEU A 59 -0.18 -39.84 33.73
CA LEU A 59 0.76 -38.72 33.83
C LEU A 59 1.10 -38.16 32.44
N MET A 60 1.36 -39.03 31.46
CA MET A 60 1.57 -38.59 30.05
C MET A 60 0.37 -37.79 29.53
N LEU A 61 -0.85 -38.24 29.80
CA LEU A 61 -2.07 -37.52 29.42
C LEU A 61 -2.15 -36.15 30.09
N LEU A 62 -1.85 -36.06 31.38
CA LEU A 62 -1.82 -34.78 32.10
C LEU A 62 -0.77 -33.81 31.53
N VAL A 63 0.45 -34.32 31.25
CA VAL A 63 1.54 -33.55 30.63
C VAL A 63 1.12 -33.07 29.22
N LEU A 64 0.46 -33.91 28.42
CA LEU A 64 -0.03 -33.57 27.10
C LEU A 64 -1.11 -32.46 27.16
N ILE A 65 -2.08 -32.59 28.07
CA ILE A 65 -3.15 -31.58 28.28
C ILE A 65 -2.53 -30.27 28.76
N GLY A 66 -1.60 -30.32 29.73
CA GLY A 66 -0.90 -29.14 30.24
C GLY A 66 -0.05 -28.45 29.18
N GLY A 67 0.74 -29.21 28.41
CA GLY A 67 1.53 -28.71 27.28
C GLY A 67 0.64 -28.11 26.19
N GLY A 68 -0.45 -28.81 25.84
CA GLY A 68 -1.42 -28.30 24.87
C GLY A 68 -2.11 -27.00 25.30
N ALA A 69 -2.46 -26.88 26.58
CA ALA A 69 -3.00 -25.63 27.13
C ALA A 69 -1.98 -24.48 27.05
N CYS A 70 -0.70 -24.76 27.34
CA CYS A 70 0.40 -23.81 27.19
C CYS A 70 0.58 -23.39 25.71
N GLY A 71 0.49 -24.35 24.78
CA GLY A 71 0.60 -24.09 23.32
C GLY A 71 -0.55 -23.22 22.80
N ILE A 72 -1.79 -23.48 23.27
CA ILE A 72 -2.95 -22.62 22.95
C ILE A 72 -2.75 -21.21 23.51
N ALA A 73 -2.30 -21.08 24.77
CA ALA A 73 -2.01 -19.79 25.38
C ALA A 73 -0.90 -19.03 24.63
N ALA A 74 0.19 -19.72 24.27
CA ALA A 74 1.27 -19.13 23.45
C ALA A 74 0.76 -18.63 22.09
N SER A 75 -0.11 -19.41 21.43
CA SER A 75 -0.71 -19.03 20.14
C SER A 75 -1.62 -17.81 20.29
N ALA A 76 -2.43 -17.75 21.35
CA ALA A 76 -3.28 -16.61 21.63
C ALA A 76 -2.46 -15.34 21.95
N PHE A 77 -1.49 -15.42 22.85
CA PHE A 77 -0.65 -14.28 23.22
C PHE A 77 0.19 -13.79 22.04
N GLY A 78 0.84 -14.70 21.28
CA GLY A 78 1.62 -14.36 20.09
C GLY A 78 0.75 -13.71 19.00
N GLY A 79 -0.45 -14.26 18.79
CA GLY A 79 -1.43 -13.68 17.87
C GLY A 79 -1.87 -12.28 18.27
N ILE A 80 -2.21 -12.04 19.54
CA ILE A 80 -2.56 -10.71 20.05
C ILE A 80 -1.39 -9.73 19.84
N ALA A 81 -0.16 -10.11 20.20
CA ALA A 81 1.01 -9.26 20.07
C ALA A 81 1.29 -8.89 18.61
N SER A 82 1.33 -9.88 17.70
CA SER A 82 1.66 -9.68 16.28
C SER A 82 0.56 -8.92 15.53
N GLN A 83 -0.72 -9.20 15.79
CA GLN A 83 -1.83 -8.50 15.12
C GLN A 83 -1.99 -7.06 15.63
N SER A 84 -1.83 -6.83 16.93
CA SER A 84 -1.88 -5.48 17.49
C SER A 84 -0.71 -4.61 17.00
N PHE A 85 0.49 -5.19 16.91
CA PHE A 85 1.64 -4.58 16.27
C PHE A 85 1.33 -4.15 14.82
N SER A 86 0.72 -5.06 14.04
CA SER A 86 0.34 -4.79 12.64
C SER A 86 -0.71 -3.69 12.52
N ARG A 87 -1.71 -3.68 13.42
CA ARG A 87 -2.74 -2.65 13.47
C ARG A 87 -2.12 -1.26 13.68
N ASP A 88 -1.28 -1.11 14.70
CA ASP A 88 -0.71 0.19 15.05
C ASP A 88 0.27 0.69 13.97
N LEU A 89 1.07 -0.22 13.40
CA LEU A 89 1.95 0.09 12.28
C LEU A 89 1.14 0.55 11.06
N ARG A 90 0.02 -0.12 10.74
CA ARG A 90 -0.85 0.25 9.61
C ARG A 90 -1.48 1.62 9.79
N VAL A 91 -1.95 1.92 11.00
CA VAL A 91 -2.52 3.24 11.32
C VAL A 91 -1.48 4.35 11.16
N ASP A 92 -0.27 4.15 11.67
CA ASP A 92 0.79 5.17 11.57
C ASP A 92 1.27 5.35 10.13
N VAL A 93 1.44 4.26 9.36
CA VAL A 93 1.80 4.35 7.93
C VAL A 93 0.70 5.05 7.15
N PHE A 94 -0.59 4.73 7.41
CA PHE A 94 -1.71 5.39 6.76
C PHE A 94 -1.76 6.89 7.06
N LYS A 95 -1.59 7.27 8.33
CA LYS A 95 -1.50 8.70 8.73
C LYS A 95 -0.36 9.40 8.01
N ARG A 96 0.79 8.72 7.88
CA ARG A 96 1.95 9.29 7.20
C ARG A 96 1.69 9.48 5.71
N VAL A 97 1.09 8.48 5.05
CA VAL A 97 0.69 8.56 3.64
C VAL A 97 -0.29 9.72 3.40
N MET A 98 -1.30 9.88 4.27
CA MET A 98 -2.26 10.99 4.15
C MET A 98 -1.61 12.36 4.39
N GLY A 99 -0.50 12.42 5.10
CA GLY A 99 0.27 13.65 5.34
C GLY A 99 1.31 13.98 4.26
N LEU A 100 1.55 13.10 3.28
CA LEU A 100 2.49 13.36 2.19
C LEU A 100 2.01 14.49 1.28
N SER A 101 2.95 15.25 0.73
CA SER A 101 2.68 16.23 -0.32
C SER A 101 2.43 15.53 -1.66
N PHE A 102 1.77 16.21 -2.61
CA PHE A 102 1.50 15.65 -3.95
C PHE A 102 2.77 15.16 -4.65
N GLU A 103 3.85 15.94 -4.59
CA GLU A 103 5.18 15.56 -5.10
C GLU A 103 5.62 14.16 -4.64
N GLN A 104 5.45 13.88 -3.35
CA GLN A 104 5.85 12.60 -2.76
C GLN A 104 4.88 11.48 -3.12
N THR A 105 3.58 11.79 -3.20
CA THR A 105 2.56 10.83 -3.63
C THR A 105 2.78 10.40 -5.07
N ASP A 106 3.18 11.32 -5.95
CA ASP A 106 3.52 11.02 -7.35
C ASP A 106 4.76 10.12 -7.44
N LYS A 107 5.79 10.40 -6.64
CA LYS A 107 7.01 9.60 -6.56
C LYS A 107 6.73 8.15 -6.12
N PHE A 108 5.94 7.97 -5.07
CA PHE A 108 5.67 6.63 -4.53
C PHE A 108 4.69 5.81 -5.37
N THR A 109 3.89 6.41 -6.21
CA THR A 109 2.75 5.84 -6.94
C THR A 109 1.68 5.21 -6.04
N THR A 110 0.43 5.30 -6.41
CA THR A 110 -0.71 4.77 -5.62
C THR A 110 -0.60 3.26 -5.40
N GLY A 111 -0.23 2.49 -6.44
CA GLY A 111 -0.09 1.04 -6.33
C GLY A 111 1.00 0.61 -5.35
N SER A 112 2.14 1.33 -5.34
CA SER A 112 3.22 1.08 -4.38
C SER A 112 2.79 1.38 -2.94
N LEU A 113 2.06 2.48 -2.70
CA LEU A 113 1.55 2.83 -1.37
C LEU A 113 0.53 1.80 -0.86
N VAL A 114 -0.36 1.32 -1.72
CA VAL A 114 -1.31 0.25 -1.37
C VAL A 114 -0.56 -1.03 -0.99
N THR A 115 0.45 -1.44 -1.77
CA THR A 115 1.27 -2.63 -1.45
C THR A 115 1.98 -2.48 -0.10
N ARG A 116 2.50 -1.29 0.21
CA ARG A 116 3.15 -0.98 1.50
C ARG A 116 2.17 -1.08 2.67
N LEU A 117 0.93 -0.58 2.51
CA LEU A 117 -0.12 -0.63 3.54
C LEU A 117 -0.72 -2.03 3.75
N THR A 118 -0.59 -2.92 2.78
CA THR A 118 -1.17 -4.27 2.81
C THR A 118 -0.09 -5.35 2.93
N ALA A 119 0.51 -5.77 1.83
CA ALA A 119 1.41 -6.90 1.76
C ALA A 119 2.69 -6.72 2.58
N ASP A 120 3.30 -5.51 2.59
CA ASP A 120 4.53 -5.27 3.33
C ASP A 120 4.32 -5.32 4.85
N ILE A 121 3.23 -4.73 5.35
CA ILE A 121 2.90 -4.81 6.78
C ILE A 121 2.59 -6.25 7.17
N THR A 122 1.87 -7.00 6.33
CA THR A 122 1.57 -8.42 6.58
C THR A 122 2.86 -9.26 6.63
N ALA A 123 3.83 -9.00 5.74
CA ALA A 123 5.12 -9.71 5.76
C ALA A 123 5.91 -9.46 7.06
N ILE A 124 5.88 -8.23 7.58
CA ILE A 124 6.54 -7.91 8.85
C ILE A 124 5.78 -8.52 10.03
N GLN A 125 4.45 -8.49 10.02
CA GLN A 125 3.61 -9.13 11.04
C GLN A 125 3.87 -10.63 11.11
N GLN A 126 3.96 -11.32 9.97
CA GLN A 126 4.31 -12.73 9.89
C GLN A 126 5.71 -13.02 10.47
N MET A 127 6.68 -12.14 10.21
CA MET A 127 8.01 -12.24 10.81
C MET A 127 7.96 -12.10 12.34
N VAL A 128 7.20 -11.14 12.86
CA VAL A 128 7.05 -10.95 14.31
C VAL A 128 6.40 -12.18 14.96
N ASP A 129 5.32 -12.71 14.36
CA ASP A 129 4.67 -13.93 14.83
C ASP A 129 5.63 -15.13 14.80
N PHE A 130 6.36 -15.29 13.71
CA PHE A 130 7.36 -16.35 13.56
C PHE A 130 8.47 -16.24 14.64
N MET A 131 8.98 -15.03 14.87
CA MET A 131 10.02 -14.80 15.88
C MET A 131 9.53 -15.07 17.31
N LEU A 132 8.30 -14.71 17.63
CA LEU A 132 7.74 -14.89 18.97
C LEU A 132 7.38 -16.35 19.26
N ARG A 133 6.99 -17.11 18.25
CA ARG A 133 6.47 -18.47 18.41
C ARG A 133 7.43 -19.54 17.87
N MET A 134 7.57 -19.62 16.55
CA MET A 134 8.30 -20.72 15.92
C MET A 134 9.79 -20.71 16.26
N LEU A 135 10.46 -19.55 16.18
CA LEU A 135 11.88 -19.47 16.49
C LEU A 135 12.17 -19.90 17.95
N VAL A 136 11.32 -19.45 18.88
CA VAL A 136 11.51 -19.81 20.31
C VAL A 136 11.21 -21.28 20.53
N ARG A 137 10.10 -21.80 20.02
CA ARG A 137 9.70 -23.21 20.16
C ARG A 137 10.74 -24.17 19.58
N ASP A 138 11.11 -23.92 18.32
CA ASP A 138 12.03 -24.83 17.63
C ASP A 138 13.46 -24.77 18.22
N SER A 139 13.90 -23.57 18.67
CA SER A 139 15.17 -23.44 19.41
C SER A 139 15.14 -24.19 20.72
N LEU A 140 14.07 -24.09 21.51
CA LEU A 140 13.90 -24.81 22.75
C LEU A 140 13.86 -26.33 22.54
N LEU A 141 13.14 -26.81 21.51
CA LEU A 141 13.12 -28.22 21.14
C LEU A 141 14.49 -28.73 20.69
N PHE A 142 15.21 -27.94 19.88
CA PHE A 142 16.55 -28.25 19.39
C PHE A 142 17.55 -28.42 20.54
N PHE A 143 17.72 -27.38 21.36
CA PHE A 143 18.66 -27.44 22.49
C PHE A 143 18.18 -28.41 23.58
N GLY A 144 16.87 -28.42 23.86
CA GLY A 144 16.26 -29.35 24.81
C GLY A 144 16.45 -30.82 24.40
N GLY A 145 16.22 -31.12 23.12
CA GLY A 145 16.43 -32.46 22.55
C GLY A 145 17.90 -32.93 22.67
N ILE A 146 18.85 -32.03 22.36
CA ILE A 146 20.27 -32.33 22.52
C ILE A 146 20.59 -32.61 24.00
N ILE A 147 20.14 -31.78 24.94
CA ILE A 147 20.35 -31.97 26.38
C ILE A 147 19.75 -33.31 26.83
N MET A 148 18.51 -33.59 26.48
CA MET A 148 17.85 -34.84 26.86
C MET A 148 18.57 -36.06 26.29
N MET A 149 19.06 -36.00 25.05
CA MET A 149 19.82 -37.08 24.44
C MET A 149 21.19 -37.33 25.13
N LEU A 150 21.89 -36.25 25.51
CA LEU A 150 23.14 -36.34 26.28
C LEU A 150 22.92 -36.89 27.69
N THR A 151 21.79 -36.63 28.33
CA THR A 151 21.45 -37.20 29.65
C THR A 151 21.15 -38.69 29.59
N LEU A 152 20.67 -39.21 28.46
CA LEU A 152 20.49 -40.64 28.25
C LEU A 152 21.84 -41.33 28.03
N ASN A 153 22.64 -40.84 27.11
CA ASN A 153 23.98 -41.38 26.86
C ASN A 153 24.85 -40.41 26.05
N VAL A 154 26.04 -40.11 26.52
CA VAL A 154 26.99 -39.21 25.87
C VAL A 154 27.39 -39.69 24.46
N ARG A 155 27.41 -41.01 24.22
CA ARG A 155 27.73 -41.57 22.89
C ARG A 155 26.71 -41.15 21.81
N PHE A 156 25.44 -40.93 22.17
CA PHE A 156 24.43 -40.41 21.24
C PHE A 156 24.70 -38.96 20.86
N GLY A 157 25.37 -38.18 21.74
CA GLY A 157 25.82 -36.84 21.39
C GLY A 157 26.84 -36.81 20.25
N ILE A 158 27.65 -37.86 20.09
CA ILE A 158 28.58 -38.00 18.95
C ILE A 158 27.82 -38.16 17.64
N ILE A 159 26.70 -38.93 17.66
CA ILE A 159 25.86 -39.12 16.47
C ILE A 159 25.30 -37.75 16.00
N ILE A 160 24.78 -36.94 16.94
CA ILE A 160 24.29 -35.59 16.64
C ILE A 160 25.42 -34.72 16.12
N LEU A 161 26.60 -34.77 16.79
CA LEU A 161 27.76 -33.97 16.40
C LEU A 161 28.26 -34.29 14.98
N CYS A 162 28.07 -35.52 14.51
CA CYS A 162 28.38 -35.91 13.14
C CYS A 162 27.25 -35.60 12.17
N ALA A 163 25.97 -35.81 12.53
CA ALA A 163 24.85 -35.65 11.67
C ALA A 163 24.52 -34.17 11.35
N LEU A 164 24.55 -33.29 12.38
CA LEU A 164 24.22 -31.88 12.24
C LEU A 164 25.10 -31.12 11.23
N PRO A 165 26.44 -31.22 11.27
CA PRO A 165 27.29 -30.56 10.29
C PRO A 165 27.01 -31.05 8.86
N VAL A 166 26.76 -32.34 8.66
CA VAL A 166 26.44 -32.90 7.33
C VAL A 166 25.12 -32.34 6.82
N GLU A 167 24.09 -32.30 7.66
CA GLU A 167 22.80 -31.74 7.36
C GLU A 167 22.90 -30.25 6.99
N ILE A 168 23.58 -29.45 7.82
CA ILE A 168 23.76 -27.99 7.61
C ILE A 168 24.54 -27.71 6.32
N ILE A 169 25.65 -28.44 6.10
CA ILE A 169 26.46 -28.26 4.88
C ILE A 169 25.64 -28.60 3.63
N MET A 170 24.93 -29.72 3.65
CA MET A 170 24.08 -30.13 2.54
C MET A 170 22.99 -29.08 2.25
N MET A 171 22.33 -28.59 3.29
CA MET A 171 21.32 -27.55 3.16
C MET A 171 21.91 -26.27 2.55
N ILE A 172 23.07 -25.81 3.03
CA ILE A 172 23.75 -24.61 2.50
C ILE A 172 24.11 -24.81 1.03
N VAL A 173 24.60 -25.98 0.64
CA VAL A 173 24.98 -26.30 -0.76
C VAL A 173 23.76 -26.23 -1.68
N ILE A 174 22.65 -26.86 -1.29
CA ILE A 174 21.42 -26.88 -2.10
C ILE A 174 20.83 -25.47 -2.17
N LEU A 175 20.73 -24.73 -1.06
CA LEU A 175 20.20 -23.37 -1.05
C LEU A 175 21.05 -22.42 -1.89
N LYS A 176 22.38 -22.51 -1.82
CA LYS A 176 23.28 -21.70 -2.68
C LYS A 176 23.09 -22.01 -4.16
N LYS A 177 22.87 -23.28 -4.53
CA LYS A 177 22.57 -23.68 -5.92
C LYS A 177 21.19 -23.21 -6.38
N ALA A 178 20.19 -23.21 -5.49
CA ALA A 178 18.82 -22.80 -5.83
C ALA A 178 18.64 -21.27 -5.92
N ASN A 179 19.39 -20.50 -5.14
CA ASN A 179 19.25 -19.05 -5.04
C ASN A 179 19.29 -18.30 -6.39
N PRO A 180 20.22 -18.55 -7.32
CA PRO A 180 20.23 -17.89 -8.64
C PRO A 180 18.98 -18.22 -9.46
N TYR A 181 18.44 -19.42 -9.35
CA TYR A 181 17.22 -19.82 -10.07
C TYR A 181 15.98 -19.11 -9.52
N TYR A 182 15.90 -18.81 -8.22
CA TYR A 182 14.82 -17.99 -7.67
C TYR A 182 14.80 -16.57 -8.29
N SER A 183 15.98 -15.99 -8.54
CA SER A 183 16.06 -14.71 -9.24
C SER A 183 15.56 -14.77 -10.69
N ILE A 184 15.81 -15.90 -11.38
CA ILE A 184 15.29 -16.13 -12.74
C ILE A 184 13.77 -16.29 -12.69
N VAL A 185 13.24 -17.09 -11.77
CA VAL A 185 11.79 -17.24 -11.57
C VAL A 185 11.11 -15.90 -11.33
N ALA A 186 11.68 -15.04 -10.47
CA ALA A 186 11.13 -13.70 -10.23
C ALA A 186 11.05 -12.88 -11.51
N LYS A 187 12.12 -12.84 -12.32
CA LYS A 187 12.13 -12.13 -13.61
C LYS A 187 11.12 -12.69 -14.62
N ARG A 188 10.92 -14.02 -14.66
CA ARG A 188 9.93 -14.65 -15.54
C ARG A 188 8.51 -14.36 -15.08
N LEU A 189 8.28 -14.32 -13.76
CA LEU A 189 6.98 -13.91 -13.19
C LEU A 189 6.67 -12.45 -13.53
N ASP A 190 7.66 -11.56 -13.45
CA ASP A 190 7.51 -10.15 -13.86
C ASP A 190 7.12 -10.05 -15.35
N SER A 191 7.72 -10.90 -16.22
CA SER A 191 7.37 -10.95 -17.64
C SER A 191 5.91 -11.39 -17.85
N VAL A 192 5.45 -12.45 -17.15
CA VAL A 192 4.05 -12.88 -17.21
C VAL A 192 3.12 -11.77 -16.71
N ASN A 193 3.43 -11.15 -15.59
CA ASN A 193 2.63 -10.05 -15.04
C ASN A 193 2.55 -8.86 -16.03
N SER A 194 3.64 -8.53 -16.72
CA SER A 194 3.66 -7.47 -17.74
C SER A 194 2.72 -7.79 -18.89
N VAL A 195 2.77 -9.02 -19.44
CA VAL A 195 1.87 -9.46 -20.51
C VAL A 195 0.41 -9.42 -20.07
N VAL A 196 0.10 -9.91 -18.86
CA VAL A 196 -1.26 -9.85 -18.31
C VAL A 196 -1.73 -8.41 -18.14
N GLN A 197 -0.90 -7.54 -17.58
CA GLN A 197 -1.25 -6.13 -17.37
C GLN A 197 -1.49 -5.39 -18.67
N GLU A 198 -0.64 -5.60 -19.68
CA GLU A 198 -0.82 -5.03 -21.02
C GLU A 198 -2.14 -5.50 -21.65
N ASN A 199 -2.42 -6.81 -21.60
CA ASN A 199 -3.63 -7.39 -22.18
C ASN A 199 -4.91 -6.96 -21.45
N VAL A 200 -4.92 -6.92 -20.13
CA VAL A 200 -6.08 -6.46 -19.36
C VAL A 200 -6.36 -4.98 -19.62
N THR A 201 -5.30 -4.16 -19.64
CA THR A 201 -5.44 -2.72 -19.92
C THR A 201 -5.83 -2.46 -21.38
N GLY A 202 -5.24 -3.21 -22.31
CA GLY A 202 -5.45 -3.11 -23.75
C GLY A 202 -6.56 -4.01 -24.32
N ALA A 203 -7.39 -4.66 -23.49
CA ALA A 203 -8.35 -5.67 -23.93
C ALA A 203 -9.27 -5.20 -25.08
N ARG A 204 -9.68 -3.94 -25.04
CA ARG A 204 -10.50 -3.34 -26.12
C ARG A 204 -9.73 -3.26 -27.45
N VAL A 205 -8.43 -2.97 -27.37
CA VAL A 205 -7.57 -2.90 -28.57
C VAL A 205 -7.36 -4.29 -29.14
N VAL A 206 -7.03 -5.26 -28.29
CA VAL A 206 -6.90 -6.68 -28.71
C VAL A 206 -8.14 -7.15 -29.41
N LYS A 207 -9.33 -6.88 -28.83
CA LYS A 207 -10.64 -7.23 -29.43
C LYS A 207 -10.92 -6.49 -30.73
N ALA A 208 -10.62 -5.17 -30.79
CA ALA A 208 -10.88 -4.35 -31.97
C ALA A 208 -10.03 -4.78 -33.19
N TYR A 209 -8.83 -5.31 -32.95
CA TYR A 209 -7.92 -5.76 -34.00
C TYR A 209 -7.89 -7.29 -34.19
N VAL A 210 -8.76 -8.02 -33.49
CA VAL A 210 -8.87 -9.50 -33.57
C VAL A 210 -7.48 -10.16 -33.40
N ARG A 211 -6.78 -9.81 -32.29
CA ARG A 211 -5.42 -10.28 -31.99
C ARG A 211 -5.36 -11.23 -30.80
N GLU A 212 -6.48 -11.82 -30.40
CA GLU A 212 -6.57 -12.74 -29.28
C GLU A 212 -5.56 -13.89 -29.38
N ASP A 213 -5.53 -14.57 -30.52
CA ASP A 213 -4.62 -15.73 -30.74
C ASP A 213 -3.14 -15.33 -30.62
N THR A 214 -2.80 -14.08 -31.03
CA THR A 214 -1.43 -13.57 -30.95
C THR A 214 -1.02 -13.32 -29.50
N GLU A 215 -1.91 -12.70 -28.72
CA GLU A 215 -1.66 -12.40 -27.32
C GLU A 215 -1.76 -13.66 -26.44
N GLU A 216 -2.64 -14.60 -26.75
CA GLU A 216 -2.70 -15.91 -26.09
C GLU A 216 -1.37 -16.67 -26.26
N LYS A 217 -0.83 -16.69 -27.48
CA LYS A 217 0.49 -17.29 -27.73
C LYS A 217 1.61 -16.58 -26.98
N ARG A 218 1.60 -15.25 -26.95
CA ARG A 218 2.58 -14.45 -26.21
C ARG A 218 2.53 -14.72 -24.70
N PHE A 219 1.32 -14.88 -24.17
CA PHE A 219 1.12 -15.27 -22.78
C PHE A 219 1.62 -16.70 -22.53
N ASP A 220 1.29 -17.65 -23.40
CA ASP A 220 1.69 -19.05 -23.26
C ASP A 220 3.23 -19.20 -23.29
N ASP A 221 3.92 -18.52 -24.20
CA ASP A 221 5.39 -18.49 -24.28
C ASP A 221 6.01 -17.96 -22.96
N ALA A 222 5.46 -16.89 -22.41
CA ALA A 222 5.91 -16.33 -21.13
C ALA A 222 5.63 -17.30 -19.96
N ASN A 223 4.46 -17.93 -19.95
CA ASN A 223 4.03 -18.88 -18.93
C ASN A 223 4.84 -20.19 -18.98
N ILE A 224 5.14 -20.72 -20.15
CA ILE A 224 6.03 -21.88 -20.33
C ILE A 224 7.43 -21.55 -19.78
N SER A 225 7.98 -20.38 -20.09
CA SER A 225 9.27 -19.94 -19.56
C SER A 225 9.29 -19.85 -18.03
N LEU A 226 8.19 -19.40 -17.43
CA LEU A 226 8.01 -19.36 -15.97
C LEU A 226 7.92 -20.79 -15.41
N MET A 227 7.10 -21.64 -16.03
CA MET A 227 6.93 -23.04 -15.64
C MET A 227 8.27 -23.80 -15.64
N GLU A 228 9.05 -23.71 -16.72
CA GLU A 228 10.37 -24.36 -16.82
C GLU A 228 11.34 -23.87 -15.74
N SER A 229 11.34 -22.54 -15.47
CA SER A 229 12.17 -21.96 -14.42
C SER A 229 11.76 -22.45 -13.03
N ASN A 230 10.46 -22.54 -12.76
CA ASN A 230 9.91 -23.09 -11.53
C ASN A 230 10.25 -24.59 -11.36
N LEU A 231 10.12 -25.38 -12.43
CA LEU A 231 10.47 -26.80 -12.40
C LEU A 231 11.94 -27.02 -12.02
N ARG A 232 12.86 -26.21 -12.53
CA ARG A 232 14.30 -26.29 -12.16
C ARG A 232 14.51 -26.05 -10.67
N VAL A 233 13.85 -25.02 -10.10
CA VAL A 233 13.93 -24.75 -8.66
C VAL A 233 13.30 -25.89 -7.86
N GLN A 234 12.09 -26.32 -8.25
CA GLN A 234 11.38 -27.38 -7.52
C GLN A 234 12.12 -28.72 -7.58
N THR A 235 12.73 -29.08 -8.72
CA THR A 235 13.54 -30.30 -8.83
C THR A 235 14.75 -30.27 -7.90
N LEU A 236 15.43 -29.10 -7.80
CA LEU A 236 16.53 -28.92 -6.85
C LEU A 236 16.05 -29.04 -5.38
N MET A 237 14.90 -28.43 -5.07
CA MET A 237 14.33 -28.46 -3.72
C MET A 237 13.75 -29.84 -3.38
N ALA A 238 13.20 -30.56 -4.35
CA ALA A 238 12.66 -31.91 -4.15
C ALA A 238 13.75 -32.90 -3.72
N ILE A 239 15.02 -32.68 -4.09
CA ILE A 239 16.15 -33.52 -3.66
C ILE A 239 16.47 -33.32 -2.19
N LEU A 240 16.21 -32.15 -1.63
CA LEU A 240 16.59 -31.80 -0.24
C LEU A 240 15.94 -32.74 0.76
N GLN A 241 14.63 -32.96 0.67
CA GLN A 241 13.89 -33.74 1.66
C GLN A 241 14.29 -35.22 1.70
N PRO A 242 14.45 -35.95 0.57
CA PRO A 242 14.99 -37.31 0.59
C PRO A 242 16.40 -37.40 1.16
N LEU A 243 17.27 -36.45 0.86
CA LEU A 243 18.63 -36.43 1.44
C LEU A 243 18.62 -36.21 2.95
N LEU A 244 17.78 -35.28 3.45
CA LEU A 244 17.59 -35.10 4.89
C LEU A 244 17.04 -36.36 5.55
N MET A 245 16.09 -37.07 4.91
CA MET A 245 15.58 -38.36 5.38
C MET A 245 16.64 -39.44 5.42
N ILE A 246 17.57 -39.47 4.45
CA ILE A 246 18.70 -40.42 4.48
C ILE A 246 19.58 -40.16 5.68
N ILE A 247 19.95 -38.91 5.96
CA ILE A 247 20.77 -38.56 7.13
C ILE A 247 20.05 -38.96 8.43
N LEU A 248 18.75 -38.60 8.54
CA LEU A 248 17.92 -38.97 9.68
C LEU A 248 17.93 -40.50 9.91
N ASN A 249 17.60 -41.28 8.86
CA ASN A 249 17.52 -42.73 8.99
C ASN A 249 18.87 -43.39 9.26
N LEU A 250 19.96 -42.89 8.67
CA LEU A 250 21.32 -43.37 9.00
C LEU A 250 21.65 -43.06 10.46
N SER A 251 21.28 -41.89 10.96
CA SER A 251 21.48 -41.52 12.35
C SER A 251 20.64 -42.39 13.31
N VAL A 252 19.37 -42.69 12.92
CA VAL A 252 18.49 -43.62 13.66
C VAL A 252 19.11 -45.02 13.70
N ILE A 253 19.60 -45.55 12.57
CA ILE A 253 20.29 -46.83 12.54
C ILE A 253 21.51 -46.83 13.46
N ALA A 254 22.32 -45.75 13.47
CA ALA A 254 23.46 -45.61 14.36
C ALA A 254 23.03 -45.63 15.83
N VAL A 255 21.93 -44.96 16.19
CA VAL A 255 21.37 -45.00 17.57
C VAL A 255 20.91 -46.43 17.92
N ILE A 256 20.24 -47.13 17.00
CA ILE A 256 19.79 -48.51 17.26
C ILE A 256 20.99 -49.46 17.45
N VAL A 257 22.00 -49.38 16.59
CA VAL A 257 23.18 -50.24 16.69
C VAL A 257 23.97 -49.99 17.97
N ILE A 258 24.31 -48.72 18.25
CA ILE A 258 25.05 -48.35 19.45
C ILE A 258 24.21 -48.60 20.71
N GLY A 259 22.91 -48.25 20.69
CA GLY A 259 21.98 -48.55 21.78
C GLY A 259 21.79 -50.02 22.00
N GLY A 260 21.66 -50.83 20.96
CA GLY A 260 21.54 -52.28 21.04
C GLY A 260 22.75 -52.96 21.70
N TRP A 261 23.97 -52.50 21.35
CA TRP A 261 25.18 -52.98 22.04
C TRP A 261 25.19 -52.62 23.53
N GLN A 262 24.68 -51.44 23.89
CA GLN A 262 24.62 -51.03 25.29
C GLN A 262 23.52 -51.75 26.07
N VAL A 263 22.38 -52.06 25.42
CA VAL A 263 21.34 -52.91 26.01
C VAL A 263 21.85 -54.33 26.25
N GLN A 264 22.57 -54.91 25.29
CA GLN A 264 23.19 -56.20 25.44
C GLN A 264 24.22 -56.23 26.58
N ALA A 265 24.98 -55.15 26.74
CA ALA A 265 25.92 -54.92 27.84
C ALA A 265 25.26 -54.54 29.18
N GLN A 266 23.95 -54.53 29.28
CA GLN A 266 23.14 -54.08 30.42
C GLN A 266 23.47 -52.65 30.90
N ALA A 267 24.06 -51.83 30.05
CA ALA A 267 24.42 -50.44 30.34
C ALA A 267 23.30 -49.44 30.00
N MET A 268 22.25 -49.89 29.34
CA MET A 268 21.11 -49.08 28.91
C MET A 268 19.84 -49.96 28.78
N LYS A 269 18.65 -49.34 28.94
CA LYS A 269 17.36 -50.01 28.77
C LYS A 269 16.82 -49.80 27.35
N VAL A 270 15.91 -50.68 26.91
CA VAL A 270 15.31 -50.62 25.56
C VAL A 270 14.48 -49.33 25.32
N GLY A 271 13.70 -48.93 26.32
CA GLY A 271 12.91 -47.72 26.25
C GLY A 271 13.75 -46.44 26.15
N GLU A 272 14.95 -46.44 26.73
CA GLU A 272 15.89 -45.31 26.61
C GLU A 272 16.40 -45.16 25.17
N VAL A 273 16.58 -46.26 24.42
CA VAL A 273 16.94 -46.23 23.01
C VAL A 273 15.77 -45.66 22.18
N MET A 274 14.51 -46.01 22.48
CA MET A 274 13.35 -45.46 21.84
C MET A 274 13.21 -43.95 22.09
N ALA A 275 13.46 -43.50 23.33
CA ALA A 275 13.47 -42.09 23.65
C ALA A 275 14.59 -41.34 22.89
N ALA A 276 15.76 -41.90 22.77
CA ALA A 276 16.89 -41.34 22.03
C ALA A 276 16.55 -41.14 20.53
N ILE A 277 15.87 -42.11 19.90
CA ILE A 277 15.39 -41.99 18.50
C ILE A 277 14.43 -40.80 18.36
N THR A 278 13.51 -40.63 19.31
CA THR A 278 12.53 -39.53 19.27
C THR A 278 13.22 -38.17 19.42
N TYR A 279 14.16 -38.03 20.38
CA TYR A 279 14.91 -36.79 20.54
C TYR A 279 15.79 -36.48 19.33
N LEU A 280 16.47 -37.49 18.74
CA LEU A 280 17.23 -37.32 17.50
C LEU A 280 16.36 -36.74 16.37
N THR A 281 15.18 -37.33 16.20
CA THR A 281 14.22 -36.88 15.18
C THR A 281 13.79 -35.44 15.41
N GLN A 282 13.50 -35.03 16.66
CA GLN A 282 13.15 -33.66 17.01
C GLN A 282 14.30 -32.67 16.73
N VAL A 283 15.54 -33.03 17.06
CA VAL A 283 16.75 -32.21 16.84
C VAL A 283 16.98 -31.96 15.34
N LEU A 284 16.97 -33.02 14.53
CA LEU A 284 17.19 -32.89 13.08
C LEU A 284 16.04 -32.16 12.37
N HIS A 285 14.79 -32.37 12.82
CA HIS A 285 13.64 -31.62 12.30
C HIS A 285 13.74 -30.10 12.62
N GLY A 286 14.28 -29.75 13.78
CA GLY A 286 14.52 -28.35 14.18
C GLY A 286 15.43 -27.61 13.21
N VAL A 287 16.47 -28.25 12.67
CA VAL A 287 17.37 -27.65 11.67
C VAL A 287 16.64 -27.32 10.37
N MET A 288 15.75 -28.20 9.92
CA MET A 288 14.97 -27.99 8.72
C MET A 288 14.06 -26.77 8.84
N MET A 289 13.42 -26.55 10.00
CA MET A 289 12.58 -25.37 10.27
C MET A 289 13.35 -24.06 10.29
N MET A 290 14.62 -24.07 10.79
CA MET A 290 15.50 -22.89 10.75
C MET A 290 15.76 -22.39 9.32
N SER A 291 15.73 -23.26 8.31
CA SER A 291 15.89 -22.88 6.90
C SER A 291 14.78 -21.95 6.40
N MET A 292 13.53 -22.18 6.82
CA MET A 292 12.39 -21.33 6.45
C MET A 292 12.46 -19.93 7.05
N MET A 293 13.14 -19.79 8.18
CA MET A 293 13.37 -18.51 8.86
C MET A 293 14.10 -17.51 7.96
N PHE A 294 15.14 -17.92 7.24
CA PHE A 294 15.92 -17.02 6.40
C PHE A 294 15.09 -16.38 5.29
N GLN A 295 14.18 -17.12 4.69
CA GLN A 295 13.29 -16.60 3.63
C GLN A 295 12.30 -15.56 4.21
N THR A 296 11.68 -15.89 5.35
CA THR A 296 10.76 -14.99 6.04
C THR A 296 11.46 -13.70 6.48
N LEU A 297 12.67 -13.81 7.04
CA LEU A 297 13.48 -12.68 7.47
C LEU A 297 13.90 -11.80 6.29
N ALA A 298 14.34 -12.38 5.17
CA ALA A 298 14.73 -11.65 3.97
C ALA A 298 13.55 -10.85 3.39
N LYS A 299 12.38 -11.49 3.25
CA LYS A 299 11.15 -10.85 2.77
C LYS A 299 10.73 -9.70 3.69
N ALA A 300 10.67 -9.96 4.99
CA ALA A 300 10.29 -8.95 5.97
C ALA A 300 11.29 -7.79 6.04
N SER A 301 12.59 -8.06 5.88
CA SER A 301 13.63 -7.02 5.85
C SER A 301 13.46 -6.08 4.66
N ALA A 302 13.19 -6.61 3.46
CA ALA A 302 12.89 -5.82 2.28
C ALA A 302 11.64 -4.96 2.48
N SER A 303 10.55 -5.54 2.99
CA SER A 303 9.30 -4.84 3.32
C SER A 303 9.50 -3.76 4.39
N ALA A 304 10.32 -4.05 5.42
CA ALA A 304 10.66 -3.09 6.46
C ALA A 304 11.40 -1.86 5.91
N ASN A 305 12.29 -2.05 4.95
CA ASN A 305 13.01 -0.94 4.32
C ASN A 305 12.05 -0.06 3.51
N ARG A 306 11.13 -0.64 2.72
CA ARG A 306 10.10 0.13 1.98
C ARG A 306 9.17 0.91 2.92
N LEU A 307 8.78 0.32 4.04
CA LEU A 307 7.95 1.01 5.04
C LEU A 307 8.70 2.13 5.76
N ARG A 308 9.99 1.90 6.09
CA ARG A 308 10.83 2.96 6.68
C ARG A 308 10.95 4.15 5.74
N GLU A 309 11.13 3.93 4.45
CA GLU A 309 11.18 4.99 3.47
C GLU A 309 9.94 5.92 3.57
N VAL A 310 8.73 5.36 3.67
CA VAL A 310 7.51 6.16 3.85
C VAL A 310 7.47 6.84 5.23
N LEU A 311 7.77 6.09 6.29
CA LEU A 311 7.71 6.61 7.65
C LEU A 311 8.75 7.71 7.93
N GLU A 312 9.89 7.68 7.25
CA GLU A 312 10.97 8.65 7.38
C GLU A 312 10.85 9.84 6.42
N THR A 313 9.98 9.74 5.41
CA THR A 313 9.73 10.83 4.46
C THR A 313 8.88 11.90 5.12
N ASP A 314 9.46 13.06 5.40
CA ASP A 314 8.72 14.21 5.90
C ASP A 314 8.00 14.93 4.75
N PRO A 315 6.77 15.45 4.98
CA PRO A 315 6.10 16.27 3.99
C PRO A 315 6.97 17.46 3.57
N VAL A 316 7.12 17.66 2.27
CA VAL A 316 7.85 18.83 1.74
C VAL A 316 7.08 20.11 2.06
N ILE A 317 5.75 20.07 1.87
CA ILE A 317 4.88 21.18 2.16
C ILE A 317 4.42 21.09 3.61
N LYS A 318 4.86 22.07 4.42
CA LYS A 318 4.47 22.20 5.82
C LYS A 318 3.56 23.40 5.98
N SER A 319 2.60 23.31 6.91
CA SER A 319 1.73 24.44 7.25
C SER A 319 2.54 25.61 7.77
N GLY A 320 2.25 26.81 7.27
CA GLY A 320 2.78 28.03 7.82
C GLY A 320 2.09 28.43 9.12
N SER A 321 2.38 29.63 9.61
CA SER A 321 1.88 30.14 10.90
C SER A 321 0.87 31.30 10.75
N VAL A 322 0.82 31.92 9.57
CA VAL A 322 -0.03 33.11 9.33
C VAL A 322 -1.48 32.66 9.11
N SER A 323 -2.39 33.25 9.88
CA SER A 323 -3.83 33.06 9.73
C SER A 323 -4.38 33.89 8.59
N LEU A 324 -5.30 33.31 7.81
CA LEU A 324 -6.09 34.00 6.78
C LEU A 324 -7.55 34.22 7.20
N SER A 325 -7.96 33.74 8.37
CA SER A 325 -9.37 33.76 8.81
C SER A 325 -9.95 35.16 8.94
N ASP A 326 -9.11 36.13 9.26
CA ASP A 326 -9.53 37.50 9.48
C ASP A 326 -9.45 38.38 8.22
N LYS A 327 -8.99 37.83 7.11
CA LYS A 327 -8.89 38.50 5.81
C LYS A 327 -10.00 38.04 4.89
N THR A 328 -10.84 38.98 4.50
CA THR A 328 -11.89 38.75 3.48
C THR A 328 -11.43 39.32 2.15
N GLY A 329 -11.71 38.60 1.06
CA GLY A 329 -11.45 39.16 -0.26
C GLY A 329 -11.27 38.14 -1.38
N GLY A 330 -10.47 37.11 -1.22
CA GLY A 330 -10.19 36.13 -2.29
C GLY A 330 -9.33 36.70 -3.42
N THR A 331 -8.37 37.61 -3.12
CA THR A 331 -7.41 38.10 -4.13
C THR A 331 -6.31 37.05 -4.36
N VAL A 332 -5.83 36.94 -5.61
CA VAL A 332 -4.71 36.06 -5.96
C VAL A 332 -3.66 36.85 -6.75
N SER A 333 -2.41 36.80 -6.33
CA SER A 333 -1.30 37.46 -7.04
C SER A 333 -0.16 36.48 -7.27
N PHE A 334 0.28 36.39 -8.51
CA PHE A 334 1.52 35.70 -8.90
C PHE A 334 2.58 36.77 -9.20
N LYS A 335 3.72 36.73 -8.51
CA LYS A 335 4.82 37.69 -8.68
C LYS A 335 6.07 36.97 -9.16
N ASN A 336 6.42 37.16 -10.43
CA ASN A 336 7.59 36.56 -11.08
C ASN A 336 7.70 35.05 -10.85
N VAL A 337 6.57 34.35 -10.92
CA VAL A 337 6.46 32.92 -10.58
C VAL A 337 7.09 32.06 -11.65
N SER A 338 8.03 31.20 -11.24
CA SER A 338 8.53 30.09 -12.04
C SER A 338 8.28 28.78 -11.32
N PHE A 339 7.96 27.73 -12.09
CA PHE A 339 7.65 26.40 -11.54
C PHE A 339 8.16 25.27 -12.46
N SER A 340 8.79 24.30 -11.83
CA SER A 340 9.15 23.00 -12.43
C SER A 340 8.68 21.87 -11.54
N TYR A 341 8.17 20.78 -12.13
CA TYR A 341 7.91 19.58 -11.34
C TYR A 341 9.22 18.96 -10.85
N PRO A 342 9.23 18.39 -9.63
CA PRO A 342 10.38 17.64 -9.14
C PRO A 342 10.80 16.55 -10.16
N GLU A 343 12.10 16.29 -10.24
CA GLU A 343 12.69 15.27 -11.11
C GLU A 343 12.58 15.56 -12.64
N THR A 344 11.89 16.61 -13.07
CA THR A 344 11.92 17.01 -14.49
C THR A 344 13.19 17.76 -14.83
N LYS A 345 14.00 17.14 -15.71
CA LYS A 345 15.17 17.81 -16.31
C LYS A 345 14.70 18.54 -17.56
N GLY A 346 14.67 19.87 -17.55
CA GLY A 346 14.24 20.64 -18.72
C GLY A 346 13.88 22.08 -18.41
N ARG A 347 13.16 22.72 -19.34
CA ARG A 347 12.65 24.08 -19.14
C ARG A 347 11.56 24.08 -18.07
N PRO A 348 11.46 25.16 -17.28
CA PRO A 348 10.35 25.33 -16.35
C PRO A 348 9.00 25.22 -17.05
N VAL A 349 8.00 24.62 -16.37
CA VAL A 349 6.63 24.54 -16.86
C VAL A 349 5.97 25.92 -16.85
N ILE A 350 6.35 26.78 -15.89
CA ILE A 350 5.97 28.18 -15.79
C ILE A 350 7.24 28.99 -15.63
N SER A 351 7.39 30.09 -16.36
CA SER A 351 8.57 30.94 -16.38
C SER A 351 8.19 32.40 -16.23
N ASP A 352 8.65 33.01 -15.12
CA ASP A 352 8.56 34.44 -14.85
C ASP A 352 7.16 35.05 -15.08
N LEU A 353 6.14 34.40 -14.50
CA LEU A 353 4.75 34.77 -14.68
C LEU A 353 4.31 35.78 -13.59
N THR A 354 3.76 36.91 -14.01
CA THR A 354 3.14 37.91 -13.12
C THR A 354 1.70 38.11 -13.54
N LEU A 355 0.76 37.89 -12.59
CA LEU A 355 -0.68 38.01 -12.81
C LEU A 355 -1.36 38.37 -11.48
N ASP A 356 -2.15 39.43 -11.49
CA ASP A 356 -2.98 39.84 -10.35
C ASP A 356 -4.45 39.60 -10.68
N ILE A 357 -5.17 38.95 -9.76
CA ILE A 357 -6.61 38.65 -9.85
C ILE A 357 -7.27 39.33 -8.64
N LYS A 358 -8.25 40.18 -8.93
CA LYS A 358 -8.96 40.94 -7.89
C LYS A 358 -10.06 40.07 -7.25
N SER A 359 -10.46 40.47 -6.05
CA SER A 359 -11.61 39.86 -5.37
C SER A 359 -12.88 40.00 -6.18
N GLY A 360 -13.62 38.90 -6.33
CA GLY A 360 -14.86 38.82 -7.09
C GLY A 360 -14.70 38.87 -8.61
N GLU A 361 -13.45 38.92 -9.11
CA GLU A 361 -13.17 38.93 -10.55
C GLU A 361 -13.26 37.52 -11.15
N SER A 362 -13.78 37.42 -12.37
CA SER A 362 -13.76 36.20 -13.17
C SER A 362 -12.61 36.23 -14.17
N VAL A 363 -11.62 35.37 -13.99
CA VAL A 363 -10.45 35.28 -14.87
C VAL A 363 -10.38 33.91 -15.53
N ALA A 364 -10.32 33.90 -16.84
CA ALA A 364 -10.07 32.67 -17.60
C ALA A 364 -8.57 32.51 -17.89
N ILE A 365 -8.08 31.27 -17.85
CA ILE A 365 -6.73 30.91 -18.26
C ILE A 365 -6.82 30.05 -19.51
N LEU A 366 -6.36 30.59 -20.63
CA LEU A 366 -6.42 29.96 -21.96
C LEU A 366 -5.01 29.65 -22.46
N GLY A 367 -4.86 28.66 -23.31
CA GLY A 367 -3.58 28.30 -23.97
C GLY A 367 -3.59 26.86 -24.46
N ALA A 368 -2.61 26.48 -25.22
CA ALA A 368 -2.47 25.13 -25.76
C ALA A 368 -2.31 24.07 -24.66
N THR A 369 -2.55 22.79 -25.00
CA THR A 369 -2.27 21.68 -24.08
C THR A 369 -0.78 21.67 -23.74
N GLY A 370 -0.46 21.55 -22.44
CA GLY A 370 0.92 21.60 -21.99
C GLY A 370 1.50 23.00 -21.72
N SER A 371 0.71 24.08 -21.90
CA SER A 371 1.17 25.46 -21.61
C SER A 371 1.32 25.81 -20.12
N GLY A 372 0.99 24.90 -19.19
CA GLY A 372 1.17 25.10 -17.75
C GLY A 372 -0.07 25.57 -16.98
N LYS A 373 -1.25 25.62 -17.59
CA LYS A 373 -2.50 26.13 -16.97
C LYS A 373 -2.85 25.46 -15.63
N SER A 374 -3.00 24.14 -15.63
CA SER A 374 -3.31 23.36 -14.41
C SER A 374 -2.18 23.47 -13.38
N SER A 375 -0.93 23.53 -13.84
CA SER A 375 0.22 23.72 -12.93
C SER A 375 0.15 25.07 -12.23
N LEU A 376 -0.28 26.14 -12.93
CA LEU A 376 -0.42 27.47 -12.35
C LEU A 376 -1.47 27.50 -11.23
N VAL A 377 -2.68 26.98 -11.50
CA VAL A 377 -3.75 27.00 -10.48
C VAL A 377 -3.49 26.09 -9.30
N ASN A 378 -2.70 25.01 -9.47
CA ASN A 378 -2.31 24.14 -8.38
C ASN A 378 -1.37 24.79 -7.36
N LEU A 379 -0.74 25.91 -7.70
CA LEU A 379 0.06 26.70 -6.77
C LEU A 379 -0.80 27.50 -5.79
N ILE A 380 -2.05 27.85 -6.14
CA ILE A 380 -2.95 28.65 -5.30
C ILE A 380 -3.32 27.91 -4.00
N PRO A 381 -3.84 26.64 -4.02
CA PRO A 381 -4.10 25.86 -2.81
C PRO A 381 -2.80 25.25 -2.23
N ARG A 382 -1.65 25.64 -2.78
CA ARG A 382 -0.32 25.15 -2.40
C ARG A 382 -0.25 23.63 -2.43
N PHE A 383 -0.61 23.02 -3.58
CA PHE A 383 -0.36 21.60 -3.84
C PHE A 383 1.12 21.37 -4.16
N TYR A 384 1.76 22.38 -4.76
CA TYR A 384 3.20 22.48 -4.99
C TYR A 384 3.68 23.88 -4.59
N ASP A 385 4.95 24.02 -4.26
CA ASP A 385 5.60 25.33 -4.06
C ASP A 385 6.23 25.80 -5.38
N CYS A 386 6.15 27.09 -5.67
CA CYS A 386 6.87 27.67 -6.81
C CYS A 386 8.38 27.55 -6.62
N THR A 387 9.11 27.36 -7.73
CA THR A 387 10.58 27.25 -7.74
C THR A 387 11.24 28.63 -7.55
N ALA A 388 10.62 29.70 -8.09
CA ALA A 388 11.03 31.08 -7.90
C ALA A 388 9.79 31.98 -7.89
N GLY A 389 9.92 33.18 -7.33
CA GLY A 389 8.82 34.12 -7.18
C GLY A 389 7.91 33.79 -6.00
N GLU A 390 6.74 34.42 -5.96
CA GLU A 390 5.78 34.32 -4.87
C GLU A 390 4.35 34.20 -5.38
N VAL A 391 3.56 33.37 -4.70
CA VAL A 391 2.10 33.30 -4.86
C VAL A 391 1.45 33.83 -3.59
N LEU A 392 0.59 34.82 -3.75
CA LEU A 392 -0.08 35.50 -2.63
C LEU A 392 -1.59 35.24 -2.72
N VAL A 393 -2.20 34.95 -1.59
CA VAL A 393 -3.66 34.93 -1.41
C VAL A 393 -3.99 35.95 -0.32
N ASP A 394 -4.88 36.90 -0.61
CA ASP A 394 -5.22 38.02 0.25
C ASP A 394 -3.99 38.79 0.74
N GLY A 395 -2.99 38.92 -0.14
CA GLY A 395 -1.74 39.65 0.15
C GLY A 395 -0.75 38.88 1.04
N VAL A 396 -1.05 37.62 1.43
CA VAL A 396 -0.16 36.76 2.23
C VAL A 396 0.44 35.68 1.34
N ASN A 397 1.75 35.44 1.45
CA ASN A 397 2.40 34.37 0.71
C ASN A 397 1.84 33.02 1.14
N VAL A 398 1.44 32.19 0.18
CA VAL A 398 0.86 30.86 0.45
C VAL A 398 1.81 29.96 1.24
N LYS A 399 3.13 30.21 1.21
CA LYS A 399 4.13 29.47 2.01
C LYS A 399 4.00 29.76 3.50
N ASP A 400 3.55 30.96 3.86
CA ASP A 400 3.44 31.42 5.24
C ASP A 400 2.07 31.14 5.85
N CYS A 401 1.07 30.83 5.01
CA CYS A 401 -0.30 30.57 5.42
C CYS A 401 -0.46 29.24 6.14
N LYS A 402 -1.36 29.18 7.11
CA LYS A 402 -1.90 27.91 7.61
C LYS A 402 -2.64 27.18 6.49
N LEU A 403 -2.19 25.96 6.13
CA LEU A 403 -2.71 25.21 4.98
C LEU A 403 -4.21 24.94 5.07
N ASP A 404 -4.71 24.63 6.26
CA ASP A 404 -6.14 24.35 6.46
C ASP A 404 -7.01 25.56 6.16
N GLU A 405 -6.56 26.77 6.57
CA GLU A 405 -7.27 28.03 6.32
C GLU A 405 -7.19 28.41 4.83
N LEU A 406 -6.00 28.31 4.22
CA LEU A 406 -5.82 28.54 2.79
C LEU A 406 -6.73 27.64 1.96
N ARG A 407 -6.70 26.34 2.25
CA ARG A 407 -7.51 25.36 1.51
C ARG A 407 -9.00 25.46 1.80
N LYS A 408 -9.42 26.02 2.94
CA LYS A 408 -10.83 26.35 3.19
C LYS A 408 -11.33 27.47 2.27
N LYS A 409 -10.51 28.51 2.05
CA LYS A 409 -10.85 29.64 1.18
C LYS A 409 -10.90 29.27 -0.30
N VAL A 410 -10.15 28.26 -0.74
CA VAL A 410 -10.03 27.83 -2.14
C VAL A 410 -10.87 26.59 -2.39
N GLY A 411 -11.90 26.69 -3.24
CA GLY A 411 -12.60 25.57 -3.86
C GLY A 411 -11.96 25.24 -5.20
N ILE A 412 -11.63 23.99 -5.44
CA ILE A 412 -11.05 23.57 -6.72
C ILE A 412 -11.79 22.35 -7.26
N VAL A 413 -12.17 22.41 -8.53
CA VAL A 413 -12.65 21.28 -9.31
C VAL A 413 -11.55 20.86 -10.26
N LEU A 414 -10.98 19.69 -10.03
CA LEU A 414 -9.87 19.17 -10.82
C LEU A 414 -10.36 18.63 -12.17
N GLN A 415 -9.49 18.64 -13.18
CA GLN A 415 -9.76 18.13 -14.52
C GLN A 415 -10.29 16.69 -14.49
N LYS A 416 -9.71 15.82 -13.64
CA LYS A 416 -10.19 14.47 -13.43
C LYS A 416 -11.06 14.41 -12.17
N SER A 417 -12.36 14.21 -12.37
CA SER A 417 -13.33 14.12 -11.29
C SER A 417 -13.25 12.78 -10.58
N GLU A 418 -12.77 12.77 -9.33
CA GLU A 418 -12.73 11.59 -8.49
C GLU A 418 -13.91 11.58 -7.51
N LEU A 419 -14.66 10.47 -7.53
CA LEU A 419 -15.78 10.23 -6.61
C LEU A 419 -15.46 9.05 -5.71
N PHE A 420 -15.98 9.10 -4.50
CA PHE A 420 -15.82 8.05 -3.50
C PHE A 420 -17.05 7.14 -3.47
N SER A 421 -16.86 5.89 -3.08
CA SER A 421 -17.96 4.98 -2.80
C SER A 421 -18.79 5.52 -1.63
N GLY A 422 -20.11 5.51 -1.76
CA GLY A 422 -21.05 6.06 -0.78
C GLY A 422 -22.27 6.64 -1.48
N THR A 423 -23.10 7.40 -0.77
CA THR A 423 -24.27 8.03 -1.36
C THR A 423 -23.87 9.25 -2.23
N VAL A 424 -24.79 9.69 -3.10
CA VAL A 424 -24.64 10.95 -3.84
C VAL A 424 -24.47 12.11 -2.86
N GLU A 425 -25.30 12.14 -1.80
CA GLU A 425 -25.25 13.17 -0.75
C GLU A 425 -23.91 13.19 -0.03
N ASP A 426 -23.36 12.01 0.38
CA ASP A 426 -22.05 11.93 1.00
C ASP A 426 -20.96 12.51 0.11
N ASN A 427 -21.02 12.23 -1.19
CA ASN A 427 -20.06 12.76 -2.14
C ASN A 427 -20.13 14.29 -2.27
N ILE A 428 -21.31 14.89 -2.21
CA ILE A 428 -21.47 16.35 -2.25
C ILE A 428 -21.02 16.96 -0.91
N LYS A 429 -21.37 16.34 0.22
CA LYS A 429 -20.98 16.76 1.58
C LYS A 429 -19.47 16.75 1.85
N TRP A 430 -18.65 16.27 0.92
CA TRP A 430 -17.20 16.51 1.00
C TRP A 430 -16.84 18.01 0.96
N GLY A 431 -17.72 18.85 0.39
CA GLY A 431 -17.57 20.31 0.43
C GLY A 431 -17.77 20.89 1.82
N ASP A 432 -18.81 20.46 2.51
CA ASP A 432 -19.11 20.78 3.91
C ASP A 432 -19.86 19.63 4.57
N LYS A 433 -19.23 19.00 5.58
CA LYS A 433 -19.79 17.84 6.30
C LYS A 433 -21.03 18.17 7.10
N ASN A 434 -21.19 19.42 7.51
CA ASN A 434 -22.30 19.89 8.36
C ASN A 434 -23.46 20.46 7.56
N ALA A 435 -23.36 20.47 6.22
CA ALA A 435 -24.42 21.00 5.36
C ALA A 435 -25.74 20.23 5.50
N THR A 436 -26.84 20.97 5.49
CA THR A 436 -28.19 20.39 5.51
C THR A 436 -28.50 19.72 4.16
N HIS A 437 -29.54 18.91 4.12
CA HIS A 437 -30.01 18.30 2.88
C HIS A 437 -30.44 19.35 1.84
N GLU A 438 -31.10 20.42 2.27
CA GLU A 438 -31.51 21.55 1.41
C GLU A 438 -30.31 22.28 0.81
N GLU A 439 -29.23 22.46 1.57
CA GLU A 439 -27.98 23.05 1.06
C GLU A 439 -27.33 22.15 0.01
N VAL A 440 -27.36 20.84 0.22
CA VAL A 440 -26.87 19.85 -0.75
C VAL A 440 -27.66 19.93 -2.06
N ILE A 441 -29.01 19.95 -1.98
CA ILE A 441 -29.88 20.11 -3.15
C ILE A 441 -29.58 21.43 -3.85
N SER A 442 -29.50 22.53 -3.11
CA SER A 442 -29.17 23.84 -3.67
C SER A 442 -27.84 23.86 -4.41
N ALA A 443 -26.80 23.21 -3.87
CA ALA A 443 -25.50 23.10 -4.53
C ALA A 443 -25.57 22.22 -5.79
N ALA A 444 -26.33 21.13 -5.75
CA ALA A 444 -26.56 20.26 -6.89
C ALA A 444 -27.33 20.97 -8.02
N GLN A 445 -28.32 21.77 -7.68
CA GLN A 445 -29.05 22.60 -8.64
C GLN A 445 -28.15 23.63 -9.30
N ALA A 446 -27.29 24.32 -8.53
CA ALA A 446 -26.34 25.25 -9.08
C ALA A 446 -25.36 24.59 -10.07
N ALA A 447 -24.95 23.38 -9.77
CA ALA A 447 -24.08 22.57 -10.62
C ALA A 447 -24.82 21.83 -11.75
N GLN A 448 -26.12 22.10 -11.98
CA GLN A 448 -26.97 21.40 -12.95
C GLN A 448 -26.94 19.85 -12.74
N ALA A 449 -26.78 19.41 -11.49
CA ALA A 449 -26.69 17.99 -11.15
C ALA A 449 -28.02 17.40 -10.69
N ASP A 450 -28.93 18.20 -10.13
CA ASP A 450 -30.16 17.73 -9.51
C ASP A 450 -31.03 16.90 -10.45
N GLU A 451 -31.20 17.34 -11.70
CA GLU A 451 -32.03 16.64 -12.69
C GLU A 451 -31.61 15.19 -12.92
N PHE A 452 -30.30 14.91 -13.01
CA PHE A 452 -29.87 13.53 -13.20
C PHE A 452 -29.82 12.76 -11.88
N ILE A 453 -29.58 13.44 -10.74
CA ILE A 453 -29.63 12.81 -9.42
C ILE A 453 -31.01 12.24 -9.15
N GLN A 454 -32.07 12.98 -9.45
CA GLN A 454 -33.45 12.52 -9.33
C GLN A 454 -33.77 11.28 -10.19
N LYS A 455 -33.00 11.04 -11.26
CA LYS A 455 -33.13 9.85 -12.13
C LYS A 455 -32.35 8.65 -11.61
N ILE A 456 -31.46 8.83 -10.62
CA ILE A 456 -30.77 7.71 -9.95
C ILE A 456 -31.75 7.01 -9.00
N PRO A 457 -31.75 5.68 -8.94
CA PRO A 457 -32.52 4.97 -7.90
C PRO A 457 -32.14 5.49 -6.51
N ALA A 458 -33.18 5.86 -5.71
CA ALA A 458 -33.06 6.52 -4.41
C ALA A 458 -32.48 7.95 -4.43
N GLY A 459 -32.32 8.61 -5.58
CA GLY A 459 -31.92 10.02 -5.67
C GLY A 459 -30.61 10.34 -4.94
N TYR A 460 -30.65 11.24 -3.97
CA TYR A 460 -29.48 11.64 -3.16
C TYR A 460 -28.94 10.53 -2.27
N GLU A 461 -29.78 9.57 -1.85
CA GLU A 461 -29.38 8.38 -1.12
C GLU A 461 -28.83 7.27 -2.04
N GLY A 462 -28.91 7.47 -3.37
CA GLY A 462 -28.41 6.54 -4.36
C GLY A 462 -26.92 6.29 -4.21
N ILE A 463 -26.52 5.01 -4.29
CA ILE A 463 -25.12 4.59 -4.08
C ILE A 463 -24.31 4.81 -5.35
N ILE A 464 -23.19 5.50 -5.20
CA ILE A 464 -22.15 5.67 -6.22
C ILE A 464 -21.13 4.53 -6.06
N ALA A 465 -20.91 3.78 -7.14
CA ALA A 465 -19.88 2.77 -7.21
C ALA A 465 -18.46 3.38 -7.14
N GLU A 466 -17.46 2.54 -6.88
CA GLU A 466 -16.06 2.97 -6.82
C GLU A 466 -15.67 3.81 -8.04
N LYS A 467 -15.03 4.94 -7.79
CA LYS A 467 -14.62 5.94 -8.81
C LYS A 467 -15.78 6.42 -9.70
N GLY A 468 -17.01 6.29 -9.22
CA GLY A 468 -18.18 6.71 -10.00
C GLY A 468 -18.40 5.88 -11.26
N ALA A 469 -18.07 4.59 -11.29
CA ALA A 469 -18.11 3.75 -12.49
C ALA A 469 -19.50 3.71 -13.17
N SER A 470 -20.56 3.97 -12.41
CA SER A 470 -21.96 4.02 -12.91
C SER A 470 -22.36 5.35 -13.55
N LEU A 471 -21.50 6.38 -13.50
CA LEU A 471 -21.81 7.73 -13.95
C LEU A 471 -21.03 8.11 -15.22
N SER A 472 -21.65 8.92 -16.09
CA SER A 472 -20.95 9.51 -17.23
C SER A 472 -19.93 10.57 -16.78
N GLY A 473 -18.97 10.92 -17.65
CA GLY A 473 -17.96 11.94 -17.36
C GLY A 473 -18.57 13.28 -16.95
N GLY A 474 -19.58 13.75 -17.66
CA GLY A 474 -20.29 15.00 -17.35
C GLY A 474 -21.08 14.94 -16.03
N GLN A 475 -21.63 13.78 -15.65
CA GLN A 475 -22.28 13.60 -14.35
C GLN A 475 -21.26 13.67 -13.20
N LYS A 476 -20.10 13.03 -13.36
CA LYS A 476 -19.00 13.11 -12.36
C LYS A 476 -18.51 14.55 -12.20
N GLN A 477 -18.33 15.28 -13.30
CA GLN A 477 -17.93 16.69 -13.25
C GLN A 477 -18.95 17.54 -12.50
N ARG A 478 -20.25 17.42 -12.81
CA ARG A 478 -21.31 18.16 -12.12
C ARG A 478 -21.37 17.85 -10.62
N LEU A 479 -21.18 16.61 -10.19
CA LEU A 479 -21.07 16.27 -8.78
C LEU A 479 -19.82 16.90 -8.12
N SER A 480 -18.69 16.94 -8.83
CA SER A 480 -17.48 17.58 -8.32
C SER A 480 -17.64 19.11 -8.21
N ILE A 481 -18.40 19.71 -9.14
CA ILE A 481 -18.76 21.14 -9.07
C ILE A 481 -19.72 21.37 -7.89
N SER A 482 -20.76 20.51 -7.70
CA SER A 482 -21.67 20.60 -6.53
C SER A 482 -20.91 20.61 -5.23
N ARG A 483 -19.89 19.75 -5.09
CA ARG A 483 -18.98 19.69 -3.93
C ARG A 483 -18.24 21.01 -3.70
N ALA A 484 -17.72 21.60 -4.76
CA ALA A 484 -16.99 22.87 -4.68
C ALA A 484 -17.91 24.06 -4.38
N VAL A 485 -19.13 24.08 -4.93
CA VAL A 485 -20.15 25.10 -4.65
C VAL A 485 -20.66 25.01 -3.21
N LEU A 486 -20.91 23.78 -2.70
CA LEU A 486 -21.36 23.56 -1.32
C LEU A 486 -20.37 24.12 -0.29
N LYS A 487 -19.09 24.10 -0.60
CA LYS A 487 -18.02 24.64 0.24
C LYS A 487 -18.11 26.15 0.43
N LYS A 488 -18.78 26.90 -0.46
CA LYS A 488 -18.90 28.37 -0.45
C LYS A 488 -17.53 29.06 -0.34
N PRO A 489 -16.55 28.76 -1.21
CA PRO A 489 -15.20 29.29 -1.12
C PRO A 489 -15.15 30.76 -1.56
N GLU A 490 -14.12 31.50 -1.09
CA GLU A 490 -13.83 32.87 -1.57
C GLU A 490 -13.17 32.86 -2.95
N ILE A 491 -12.45 31.78 -3.31
CA ILE A 491 -11.81 31.56 -4.60
C ILE A 491 -12.30 30.21 -5.14
N LEU A 492 -12.96 30.20 -6.29
CA LEU A 492 -13.39 28.99 -6.99
C LEU A 492 -12.54 28.78 -8.24
N ILE A 493 -11.89 27.62 -8.33
CA ILE A 493 -11.08 27.21 -9.49
C ILE A 493 -11.78 26.07 -10.21
N LEU A 494 -12.00 26.25 -11.50
CA LEU A 494 -12.57 25.23 -12.40
C LEU A 494 -11.51 24.84 -13.43
N ASP A 495 -10.81 23.70 -13.19
CA ASP A 495 -9.76 23.21 -14.08
C ASP A 495 -10.34 22.25 -15.13
N ASP A 496 -10.61 22.78 -16.33
CA ASP A 496 -11.17 22.05 -17.50
C ASP A 496 -12.40 21.19 -17.14
N SER A 497 -13.13 21.63 -16.12
CA SER A 497 -14.21 20.86 -15.47
C SER A 497 -15.56 20.95 -16.19
N THR A 498 -15.64 21.70 -17.28
CA THR A 498 -16.85 21.84 -18.11
C THR A 498 -16.70 21.19 -19.49
N SER A 499 -15.53 20.66 -19.83
CA SER A 499 -15.22 20.11 -21.16
C SER A 499 -16.09 18.92 -21.58
N ALA A 500 -16.61 18.14 -20.63
CA ALA A 500 -17.52 17.03 -20.90
C ALA A 500 -19.02 17.43 -20.86
N LEU A 501 -19.31 18.72 -20.71
CA LEU A 501 -20.67 19.25 -20.76
C LEU A 501 -21.02 19.75 -22.17
N ASP A 502 -22.29 19.68 -22.52
CA ASP A 502 -22.80 20.37 -23.69
C ASP A 502 -22.86 21.89 -23.42
N LEU A 503 -22.83 22.69 -24.49
CA LEU A 503 -22.80 24.15 -24.41
C LEU A 503 -24.01 24.76 -23.67
N GLY A 504 -25.18 24.13 -23.77
CA GLY A 504 -26.40 24.61 -23.10
C GLY A 504 -26.32 24.38 -21.58
N THR A 505 -25.87 23.23 -21.17
CA THR A 505 -25.66 22.90 -19.74
C THR A 505 -24.53 23.76 -19.13
N GLU A 506 -23.44 23.98 -19.88
CA GLU A 506 -22.33 24.84 -19.44
C GLU A 506 -22.78 26.30 -19.23
N ALA A 507 -23.56 26.85 -20.14
CA ALA A 507 -24.08 28.20 -20.01
C ALA A 507 -25.02 28.37 -18.80
N LYS A 508 -25.91 27.39 -18.55
CA LYS A 508 -26.79 27.39 -17.36
C LYS A 508 -25.98 27.26 -16.07
N LEU A 509 -24.99 26.36 -16.05
CA LEU A 509 -24.10 26.20 -14.93
C LEU A 509 -23.37 27.52 -14.59
N ARG A 510 -22.87 28.20 -15.62
CA ARG A 510 -22.16 29.47 -15.43
C ARG A 510 -23.09 30.54 -14.84
N ALA A 511 -24.27 30.72 -15.40
CA ALA A 511 -25.25 31.69 -14.90
C ALA A 511 -25.65 31.42 -13.44
N GLU A 512 -25.78 30.13 -13.06
CA GLU A 512 -26.11 29.76 -11.68
C GLU A 512 -24.92 29.97 -10.71
N ILE A 513 -23.67 29.69 -11.13
CA ILE A 513 -22.48 30.01 -10.35
C ILE A 513 -22.37 31.53 -10.12
N ASP A 514 -22.48 32.33 -11.18
CA ASP A 514 -22.41 33.78 -11.08
C ASP A 514 -23.51 34.34 -10.16
N ARG A 515 -24.74 33.77 -10.21
CA ARG A 515 -25.85 34.16 -9.36
C ARG A 515 -25.68 33.78 -7.88
N LYS A 516 -25.25 32.53 -7.60
CA LYS A 516 -25.17 31.98 -6.22
C LYS A 516 -23.88 32.31 -5.51
N MET A 517 -22.82 32.56 -6.25
CA MET A 517 -21.47 32.81 -5.72
C MET A 517 -21.00 34.24 -6.01
N ASN A 518 -21.94 35.18 -5.97
CA ASN A 518 -21.64 36.60 -6.18
C ASN A 518 -20.57 37.07 -5.15
N GLY A 519 -19.51 37.73 -5.64
CA GLY A 519 -18.36 38.13 -4.84
C GLY A 519 -17.26 37.08 -4.69
N THR A 520 -17.45 35.86 -5.15
CA THR A 520 -16.41 34.83 -5.22
C THR A 520 -15.50 35.10 -6.43
N THR A 521 -14.19 35.07 -6.20
CA THR A 521 -13.20 35.12 -7.28
C THR A 521 -13.22 33.81 -8.05
N LEU A 522 -13.43 33.91 -9.38
CA LEU A 522 -13.60 32.72 -10.22
C LEU A 522 -12.44 32.58 -11.21
N ILE A 523 -11.74 31.47 -11.15
CA ILE A 523 -10.63 31.14 -12.04
C ILE A 523 -11.02 29.93 -12.88
N ILE A 524 -11.08 30.09 -14.21
CA ILE A 524 -11.52 29.05 -15.13
C ILE A 524 -10.38 28.68 -16.06
N ILE A 525 -10.00 27.43 -16.07
CA ILE A 525 -9.21 26.87 -17.15
C ILE A 525 -10.18 26.24 -18.15
N ALA A 526 -10.15 26.72 -19.37
CA ALA A 526 -10.92 26.13 -20.46
C ALA A 526 -10.09 26.04 -21.73
N GLN A 527 -10.52 25.15 -22.62
CA GLN A 527 -9.93 25.00 -23.93
C GLN A 527 -10.80 25.67 -25.02
N ARG A 528 -12.08 25.93 -24.71
CA ARG A 528 -13.04 26.55 -25.63
C ARG A 528 -13.18 28.04 -25.35
N ILE A 529 -13.02 28.87 -26.38
CA ILE A 529 -13.18 30.31 -26.23
C ILE A 529 -14.61 30.68 -25.86
N GLN A 530 -15.61 29.93 -26.36
CA GLN A 530 -17.01 30.15 -26.00
C GLN A 530 -17.28 30.11 -24.50
N SER A 531 -16.55 29.25 -23.76
CA SER A 531 -16.67 29.11 -22.31
C SER A 531 -16.06 30.26 -21.50
N VAL A 532 -15.19 31.07 -22.11
CA VAL A 532 -14.39 32.08 -21.40
C VAL A 532 -14.62 33.51 -21.89
N LYS A 533 -15.31 33.73 -23.00
CA LYS A 533 -15.53 35.07 -23.56
C LYS A 533 -16.30 36.02 -22.66
N SER A 534 -17.08 35.50 -21.71
CA SER A 534 -17.85 36.27 -20.73
C SER A 534 -17.09 36.55 -19.45
N CYS A 535 -15.84 36.10 -19.30
CA CYS A 535 -15.00 36.45 -18.15
C CYS A 535 -14.54 37.91 -18.24
N ASP A 536 -14.31 38.52 -17.08
CA ASP A 536 -13.82 39.90 -16.99
C ASP A 536 -12.47 40.05 -17.68
N ARG A 537 -11.57 39.07 -17.50
CA ARG A 537 -10.31 39.00 -18.22
C ARG A 537 -9.94 37.57 -18.61
N ILE A 538 -9.13 37.47 -19.65
CA ILE A 538 -8.59 36.22 -20.16
C ILE A 538 -7.08 36.32 -20.15
N ALA A 539 -6.42 35.46 -19.39
CA ALA A 539 -4.97 35.30 -19.35
C ALA A 539 -4.55 34.24 -20.38
N VAL A 540 -3.78 34.64 -21.38
CA VAL A 540 -3.31 33.76 -22.45
C VAL A 540 -1.92 33.25 -22.10
N LEU A 541 -1.79 31.93 -21.92
CA LEU A 541 -0.53 31.25 -21.64
C LEU A 541 -0.01 30.56 -22.89
N ASP A 542 1.26 30.81 -23.21
CA ASP A 542 2.00 30.08 -24.22
C ASP A 542 3.37 29.67 -23.70
N HIS A 543 3.73 28.38 -23.87
CA HIS A 543 5.00 27.82 -23.43
C HIS A 543 5.43 28.22 -22.01
N GLY A 544 4.48 28.25 -21.05
CA GLY A 544 4.74 28.56 -19.65
C GLY A 544 4.87 30.06 -19.34
N LYS A 545 4.61 30.96 -20.30
CA LYS A 545 4.65 32.42 -20.11
C LYS A 545 3.26 33.03 -20.31
N LEU A 546 3.03 34.12 -19.60
CA LEU A 546 1.85 34.94 -19.82
C LEU A 546 2.11 35.85 -21.04
N CYS A 547 1.38 35.64 -22.14
CA CYS A 547 1.48 36.45 -23.34
C CYS A 547 0.68 37.76 -23.23
N ALA A 548 -0.54 37.67 -22.72
CA ALA A 548 -1.43 38.82 -22.53
C ALA A 548 -2.50 38.48 -21.49
N CYS A 549 -3.08 39.50 -20.85
CA CYS A 549 -4.23 39.36 -19.96
C CYS A 549 -5.14 40.58 -20.11
N ASP A 550 -6.26 40.40 -20.79
CA ASP A 550 -7.22 41.50 -21.10
C ASP A 550 -8.61 40.93 -21.40
N THR A 551 -9.56 41.78 -21.76
CA THR A 551 -10.87 41.39 -22.20
C THR A 551 -10.83 40.66 -23.57
N HIS A 552 -11.88 39.85 -23.86
CA HIS A 552 -12.01 39.15 -25.12
C HIS A 552 -11.79 40.07 -26.35
N GLU A 553 -12.44 41.27 -26.35
CA GLU A 553 -12.39 42.21 -27.48
C GLU A 553 -10.99 42.80 -27.70
N ASN A 554 -10.27 43.08 -26.62
CA ASN A 554 -8.92 43.62 -26.69
C ASN A 554 -7.91 42.56 -27.16
N LEU A 555 -8.02 41.33 -26.63
CA LEU A 555 -7.14 40.23 -27.03
C LEU A 555 -7.28 39.85 -28.51
N LEU A 556 -8.48 39.96 -29.07
CA LEU A 556 -8.70 39.78 -30.54
C LEU A 556 -7.94 40.81 -31.39
N LYS A 557 -7.61 41.99 -30.82
CA LYS A 557 -6.88 43.04 -31.52
C LYS A 557 -5.36 43.01 -31.26
N THR A 558 -4.96 42.54 -30.10
CA THR A 558 -3.58 42.75 -29.57
C THR A 558 -2.75 41.49 -29.37
N CYS A 559 -3.38 40.30 -29.30
CA CYS A 559 -2.66 39.05 -28.97
C CYS A 559 -2.75 38.05 -30.12
N GLU A 560 -1.65 37.85 -30.84
CA GLU A 560 -1.57 36.92 -31.97
C GLU A 560 -1.90 35.47 -31.56
N VAL A 561 -1.38 35.00 -30.43
CA VAL A 561 -1.67 33.66 -29.90
C VAL A 561 -3.18 33.48 -29.66
N TYR A 562 -3.84 34.49 -29.14
CA TYR A 562 -5.31 34.45 -28.92
C TYR A 562 -6.08 34.42 -30.23
N GLN A 563 -5.66 35.23 -31.22
CA GLN A 563 -6.27 35.27 -32.56
C GLN A 563 -6.15 33.90 -33.25
N ASP A 564 -5.00 33.24 -33.16
CA ASP A 564 -4.78 31.90 -33.73
C ASP A 564 -5.69 30.84 -33.07
N ILE A 565 -5.81 30.85 -31.74
CA ILE A 565 -6.73 29.95 -31.03
C ILE A 565 -8.18 30.23 -31.43
N TYR A 566 -8.56 31.51 -31.55
CA TYR A 566 -9.91 31.91 -31.98
C TYR A 566 -10.21 31.47 -33.41
N ALA A 567 -9.29 31.74 -34.34
CA ALA A 567 -9.46 31.38 -35.77
C ALA A 567 -9.57 29.85 -35.95
N SER A 568 -8.79 29.07 -35.17
CA SER A 568 -8.88 27.62 -35.24
C SER A 568 -10.23 27.07 -34.79
N GLN A 569 -10.84 27.68 -33.77
CA GLN A 569 -12.12 27.23 -33.23
C GLN A 569 -13.33 27.72 -34.06
N VAL A 570 -13.26 28.92 -34.64
CA VAL A 570 -14.30 29.45 -35.51
C VAL A 570 -14.36 28.70 -36.85
N LYS A 571 -13.18 28.36 -37.44
CA LYS A 571 -13.14 27.53 -38.66
C LYS A 571 -13.74 26.13 -38.44
N THR A 572 -13.58 25.56 -37.26
CA THR A 572 -14.15 24.24 -36.93
C THR A 572 -15.66 24.30 -36.68
N SER A 573 -16.19 25.46 -36.22
CA SER A 573 -17.64 25.66 -35.97
C SER A 573 -18.40 26.14 -37.20
N GLY A 574 -17.72 26.62 -38.24
CA GLY A 574 -18.31 27.17 -39.47
C GLY A 574 -18.37 26.21 -40.67
N GLY A 575 -18.12 24.94 -40.46
CA GLY A 575 -18.12 23.91 -41.51
C GLY A 575 -19.44 23.22 -41.77
N GLU A 576 -20.58 23.87 -41.52
CA GLU A 576 -21.90 23.47 -42.08
C GLU A 576 -22.61 24.73 -42.60
N VAL A 577 -22.43 24.99 -43.88
CA VAL A 577 -23.43 25.66 -44.74
C VAL A 577 -23.78 24.69 -45.82
#